data_2174e83cc0a7bc66a9f8e17a760104f1
#
_entry.id   2174e83cc0a7bc66a9f8e17a760104f1
#
_cell.length_a   1.000
_cell.length_b   1.000
_cell.length_c   1.000
_cell.angle_alpha   90.00
_cell.angle_beta   90.00
_cell.angle_gamma   90.00
#
_symmetry.space_group_name_H-M   'P 1'
#
loop_
_entity.id
_entity.type
_entity.pdbx_description
1 polymer ?
#
loop_
_entity_poly.entity_id
_entity_poly.type
_entity_poly.pdbx_seq_one_letter_code
_entity_poly.pdbx_strand_id
1 'polypeptide(L)'
;MPFPVLSGPQYLREGLRLILSPGLRLFVILPVMVNLILFVGLIYFAARQFGGWVDAFMPSLPDWLAFLEYILWPLFVALVLLMVFFTFTMLANIIAAPFNGFLAEKVETVARGEDTSPPFSWAELLAMLPRTLGREARKLAYFAPRALALLILSFIPVINLAAAPLWLLFGIWMMAVQYIDYPADNNKMSWAEMMAWLRQRRWQSLSFGAATYAALLVPVLNLLIMPAAVAGATLFWVHEGGKGQPVTRQ
;
A
#
# COMPACT_ATOMS: atom_id res chain seq x y z
N MET A 1 16.63 22.72 -12.95
CA MET A 1 17.41 22.92 -11.71
C MET A 1 17.63 21.57 -11.07
N PRO A 2 18.86 21.14 -10.77
CA PRO A 2 19.09 19.88 -10.06
C PRO A 2 18.49 20.03 -8.65
N PHE A 3 17.54 19.15 -8.32
CA PHE A 3 17.01 19.12 -6.98
C PHE A 3 18.12 18.64 -6.01
N PRO A 4 18.30 19.28 -4.84
CA PRO A 4 19.24 18.79 -3.85
C PRO A 4 18.84 17.39 -3.39
N VAL A 5 19.82 16.54 -3.09
CA VAL A 5 19.57 15.23 -2.46
C VAL A 5 18.76 15.47 -1.18
N LEU A 6 17.52 15.00 -1.16
CA LEU A 6 16.60 15.23 -0.07
C LEU A 6 16.74 14.12 0.99
N SER A 7 16.44 14.43 2.24
CA SER A 7 16.25 13.39 3.26
C SER A 7 14.92 12.66 3.08
N GLY A 8 14.77 11.47 3.69
CA GLY A 8 13.53 10.70 3.59
C GLY A 8 12.25 11.50 3.91
N PRO A 9 12.19 12.26 5.02
CA PRO A 9 11.04 13.12 5.33
C PRO A 9 10.80 14.22 4.28
N GLN A 10 11.86 14.75 3.68
CA GLN A 10 11.73 15.77 2.62
C GLN A 10 11.13 15.17 1.35
N TYR A 11 11.51 13.95 0.96
CA TYR A 11 10.86 13.26 -0.17
C TYR A 11 9.37 13.07 0.07
N LEU A 12 8.96 12.64 1.27
CA LEU A 12 7.54 12.49 1.60
C LEU A 12 6.79 13.83 1.55
N ARG A 13 7.40 14.90 2.09
CA ARG A 13 6.83 16.26 2.07
C ARG A 13 6.67 16.79 0.64
N GLU A 14 7.68 16.62 -0.21
CA GLU A 14 7.59 17.04 -1.61
C GLU A 14 6.59 16.19 -2.38
N GLY A 15 6.52 14.89 -2.09
CA GLY A 15 5.46 14.00 -2.61
C GLY A 15 4.06 14.51 -2.24
N LEU A 16 3.85 14.91 -0.98
CA LEU A 16 2.58 15.49 -0.52
C LEU A 16 2.23 16.80 -1.26
N ARG A 17 3.22 17.66 -1.50
CA ARG A 17 3.01 18.90 -2.28
C ARG A 17 2.64 18.59 -3.73
N LEU A 18 3.31 17.62 -4.34
CA LEU A 18 3.07 17.24 -5.73
C LEU A 18 1.68 16.69 -5.95
N ILE A 19 1.18 15.80 -5.08
CA ILE A 19 -0.16 15.22 -5.24
C ILE A 19 -1.28 16.25 -5.10
N LEU A 20 -1.03 17.37 -4.45
CA LEU A 20 -1.98 18.48 -4.34
C LEU A 20 -1.93 19.43 -5.54
N SER A 21 -0.94 19.30 -6.43
CA SER A 21 -0.81 20.15 -7.61
C SER A 21 -1.87 19.84 -8.68
N PRO A 22 -2.27 20.84 -9.48
CA PRO A 22 -3.12 20.63 -10.64
C PRO A 22 -2.50 19.58 -11.57
N GLY A 23 -3.29 18.58 -12.01
CA GLY A 23 -2.85 17.50 -12.87
C GLY A 23 -2.49 16.20 -12.13
N LEU A 24 -2.05 16.23 -10.87
CA LEU A 24 -1.77 15.02 -10.08
C LEU A 24 -2.89 14.67 -9.10
N ARG A 25 -3.63 15.65 -8.61
CA ARG A 25 -4.75 15.45 -7.65
C ARG A 25 -5.82 14.47 -8.15
N LEU A 26 -6.02 14.36 -9.47
CA LEU A 26 -6.99 13.42 -10.05
C LEU A 26 -6.60 11.96 -9.74
N PHE A 27 -5.30 11.63 -9.76
CA PHE A 27 -4.79 10.30 -9.43
C PHE A 27 -4.92 9.95 -7.93
N VAL A 28 -5.21 10.94 -7.10
CA VAL A 28 -5.55 10.74 -5.68
C VAL A 28 -7.05 10.63 -5.49
N ILE A 29 -7.83 11.52 -6.10
CA ILE A 29 -9.27 11.59 -5.93
C ILE A 29 -9.96 10.37 -6.56
N LEU A 30 -9.54 9.96 -7.75
CA LEU A 30 -10.19 8.87 -8.49
C LEU A 30 -10.16 7.52 -7.74
N PRO A 31 -9.01 7.04 -7.22
CA PRO A 31 -8.99 5.82 -6.39
C PRO A 31 -9.85 5.93 -5.13
N VAL A 32 -9.86 7.10 -4.49
CA VAL A 32 -10.68 7.35 -3.29
C VAL A 32 -12.16 7.24 -3.62
N MET A 33 -12.60 7.84 -4.73
CA MET A 33 -14.00 7.77 -5.18
C MET A 33 -14.39 6.34 -5.56
N VAL A 34 -13.53 5.63 -6.28
CA VAL A 34 -13.76 4.22 -6.63
C VAL A 34 -13.88 3.37 -5.37
N ASN A 35 -12.96 3.54 -4.41
CA ASN A 35 -13.01 2.83 -3.13
C ASN A 35 -14.26 3.17 -2.31
N LEU A 36 -14.71 4.43 -2.34
CA LEU A 36 -15.96 4.83 -1.66
C LEU A 36 -17.17 4.14 -2.29
N ILE A 37 -17.27 4.12 -3.62
CA ILE A 37 -18.36 3.44 -4.33
C ILE A 37 -18.36 1.94 -4.02
N LEU A 38 -17.20 1.31 -4.03
CA LEU A 38 -17.05 -0.10 -3.66
C LEU A 38 -17.45 -0.36 -2.21
N PHE A 39 -17.03 0.49 -1.29
CA PHE A 39 -17.37 0.36 0.13
C PHE A 39 -18.89 0.42 0.33
N VAL A 40 -19.53 1.46 -0.23
CA VAL A 40 -20.99 1.62 -0.16
C VAL A 40 -21.69 0.43 -0.82
N GLY A 41 -21.23 0.01 -2.01
CA GLY A 41 -21.78 -1.14 -2.71
C GLY A 41 -21.66 -2.45 -1.92
N LEU A 42 -20.50 -2.70 -1.31
CA LEU A 42 -20.26 -3.90 -0.51
C LEU A 42 -21.14 -3.91 0.76
N ILE A 43 -21.25 -2.78 1.46
CA ILE A 43 -22.13 -2.65 2.63
C ILE A 43 -23.58 -2.87 2.24
N TYR A 44 -24.04 -2.27 1.14
CA TYR A 44 -25.39 -2.46 0.63
C TYR A 44 -25.65 -3.94 0.29
N PHE A 45 -24.72 -4.58 -0.40
CA PHE A 45 -24.80 -6.01 -0.74
C PHE A 45 -24.85 -6.88 0.51
N ALA A 46 -23.92 -6.66 1.46
CA ALA A 46 -23.87 -7.39 2.73
C ALA A 46 -25.20 -7.22 3.51
N ALA A 47 -25.71 -6.00 3.62
CA ALA A 47 -26.97 -5.74 4.30
C ALA A 47 -28.17 -6.44 3.64
N ARG A 48 -28.18 -6.51 2.32
CA ARG A 48 -29.23 -7.24 1.56
C ARG A 48 -29.17 -8.74 1.73
N GLN A 49 -27.96 -9.30 1.80
CA GLN A 49 -27.73 -10.75 1.90
C GLN A 49 -27.74 -11.25 3.36
N PHE A 50 -27.70 -10.35 4.33
CA PHE A 50 -27.51 -10.70 5.74
C PHE A 50 -28.55 -11.70 6.24
N GLY A 51 -29.84 -11.49 5.91
CA GLY A 51 -30.93 -12.42 6.28
C GLY A 51 -30.70 -13.83 5.74
N GLY A 52 -30.38 -13.95 4.45
CA GLY A 52 -30.10 -15.25 3.84
C GLY A 52 -28.85 -15.93 4.42
N TRP A 53 -27.85 -15.18 4.85
CA TRP A 53 -26.69 -15.75 5.55
C TRP A 53 -27.07 -16.22 6.96
N VAL A 54 -27.93 -15.46 7.67
CA VAL A 54 -28.47 -15.92 8.96
C VAL A 54 -29.20 -17.24 8.79
N ASP A 55 -30.12 -17.33 7.82
CA ASP A 55 -30.90 -18.54 7.58
C ASP A 55 -30.03 -19.75 7.16
N ALA A 56 -28.94 -19.48 6.43
CA ALA A 56 -28.04 -20.52 5.91
C ALA A 56 -27.02 -21.03 6.94
N PHE A 57 -26.51 -20.15 7.81
CA PHE A 57 -25.38 -20.46 8.68
C PHE A 57 -25.71 -20.48 10.17
N MET A 58 -26.84 -19.88 10.58
CA MET A 58 -27.25 -19.92 11.99
C MET A 58 -28.00 -21.24 12.25
N PRO A 59 -27.50 -22.11 13.13
CA PRO A 59 -28.18 -23.34 13.42
C PRO A 59 -29.49 -23.08 14.21
N SER A 60 -30.55 -23.81 13.88
CA SER A 60 -31.75 -23.88 14.73
C SER A 60 -31.40 -24.72 15.95
N LEU A 61 -31.34 -24.10 17.12
CA LEU A 61 -30.99 -24.77 18.36
C LEU A 61 -32.26 -25.30 19.06
N PRO A 62 -32.22 -26.49 19.69
CA PRO A 62 -33.25 -26.93 20.59
C PRO A 62 -33.40 -25.98 21.79
N ASP A 63 -34.58 -25.90 22.36
CA ASP A 63 -34.90 -24.94 23.45
C ASP A 63 -33.91 -24.98 24.63
N TRP A 64 -33.37 -26.15 24.96
CA TRP A 64 -32.38 -26.30 26.03
C TRP A 64 -31.01 -25.70 25.74
N LEU A 65 -30.71 -25.40 24.47
CA LEU A 65 -29.49 -24.74 23.98
C LEU A 65 -29.73 -23.28 23.56
N ALA A 66 -30.94 -22.76 23.71
CA ALA A 66 -31.29 -21.40 23.27
C ALA A 66 -30.36 -20.32 23.86
N PHE A 67 -29.77 -20.57 25.06
CA PHE A 67 -28.79 -19.66 25.64
C PHE A 67 -27.55 -19.45 24.80
N LEU A 68 -27.18 -20.42 23.93
CA LEU A 68 -26.06 -20.28 23.00
C LEU A 68 -26.30 -19.24 21.92
N GLU A 69 -27.54 -18.93 21.59
CA GLU A 69 -27.86 -17.89 20.60
C GLU A 69 -27.33 -16.53 21.02
N TYR A 70 -27.29 -16.22 22.31
CA TYR A 70 -26.69 -14.99 22.83
C TYR A 70 -25.19 -14.88 22.56
N ILE A 71 -24.50 -16.00 22.34
CA ILE A 71 -23.07 -16.06 22.02
C ILE A 71 -22.90 -16.16 20.49
N LEU A 72 -23.70 -16.99 19.84
CA LEU A 72 -23.58 -17.23 18.39
C LEU A 72 -23.93 -15.99 17.58
N TRP A 73 -24.94 -15.22 17.97
CA TRP A 73 -25.33 -14.01 17.27
C TRP A 73 -24.20 -12.95 17.18
N PRO A 74 -23.62 -12.50 18.30
CA PRO A 74 -22.50 -11.55 18.24
C PRO A 74 -21.30 -12.12 17.47
N LEU A 75 -21.01 -13.42 17.62
CA LEU A 75 -19.94 -14.09 16.90
C LEU A 75 -20.20 -14.09 15.38
N PHE A 76 -21.42 -14.41 14.95
CA PHE A 76 -21.82 -14.40 13.55
C PHE A 76 -21.72 -13.00 12.96
N VAL A 77 -22.25 -11.99 13.65
CA VAL A 77 -22.13 -10.58 13.23
C VAL A 77 -20.68 -10.17 13.11
N ALA A 78 -19.83 -10.52 14.09
CA ALA A 78 -18.40 -10.23 14.04
C ALA A 78 -17.70 -10.89 12.85
N LEU A 79 -18.04 -12.15 12.55
CA LEU A 79 -17.49 -12.87 11.39
C LEU A 79 -17.92 -12.22 10.06
N VAL A 80 -19.19 -11.80 9.93
CA VAL A 80 -19.67 -11.09 8.74
C VAL A 80 -18.96 -9.75 8.58
N LEU A 81 -18.80 -8.98 9.67
CA LEU A 81 -18.07 -7.71 9.65
C LEU A 81 -16.59 -7.91 9.26
N LEU A 82 -15.94 -8.94 9.80
CA LEU A 82 -14.57 -9.30 9.41
C LEU A 82 -14.50 -9.67 7.92
N MET A 83 -15.42 -10.48 7.43
CA MET A 83 -15.48 -10.85 6.01
C MET A 83 -15.63 -9.61 5.12
N VAL A 84 -16.54 -8.70 5.44
CA VAL A 84 -16.75 -7.44 4.72
C VAL A 84 -15.48 -6.58 4.77
N PHE A 85 -14.86 -6.45 5.94
CA PHE A 85 -13.64 -5.67 6.13
C PHE A 85 -12.47 -6.21 5.30
N PHE A 86 -12.20 -7.52 5.35
CA PHE A 86 -11.11 -8.14 4.58
C PHE A 86 -11.38 -8.10 3.07
N THR A 87 -12.62 -8.36 2.65
CA THR A 87 -13.01 -8.29 1.24
C THR A 87 -12.82 -6.87 0.71
N PHE A 88 -13.30 -5.87 1.44
CA PHE A 88 -13.10 -4.47 1.06
C PHE A 88 -11.62 -4.10 0.98
N THR A 89 -10.84 -4.47 2.00
CA THR A 89 -9.41 -4.17 2.04
C THR A 89 -8.66 -4.81 0.87
N MET A 90 -9.00 -6.05 0.53
CA MET A 90 -8.42 -6.75 -0.61
C MET A 90 -8.76 -6.06 -1.94
N LEU A 91 -10.04 -5.76 -2.17
CA LEU A 91 -10.50 -5.08 -3.38
C LEU A 91 -9.90 -3.67 -3.50
N ALA A 92 -9.89 -2.90 -2.42
CA ALA A 92 -9.31 -1.56 -2.37
C ALA A 92 -7.82 -1.56 -2.76
N ASN A 93 -7.04 -2.53 -2.24
CA ASN A 93 -5.62 -2.66 -2.57
C ASN A 93 -5.39 -3.06 -4.04
N ILE A 94 -6.18 -4.00 -4.57
CA ILE A 94 -6.10 -4.41 -5.98
C ILE A 94 -6.36 -3.23 -6.91
N ILE A 95 -7.35 -2.39 -6.57
CA ILE A 95 -7.71 -1.22 -7.37
C ILE A 95 -6.69 -0.10 -7.20
N ALA A 96 -6.23 0.17 -5.98
CA ALA A 96 -5.27 1.23 -5.73
C ALA A 96 -3.91 0.99 -6.40
N ALA A 97 -3.49 -0.27 -6.52
CA ALA A 97 -2.16 -0.61 -7.04
C ALA A 97 -1.88 -0.08 -8.47
N PRO A 98 -2.73 -0.27 -9.49
CA PRO A 98 -2.49 0.31 -10.80
C PRO A 98 -2.57 1.84 -10.82
N PHE A 99 -3.44 2.47 -10.01
CA PHE A 99 -3.48 3.93 -9.90
C PHE A 99 -2.19 4.48 -9.31
N ASN A 100 -1.59 3.79 -8.34
CA ASN A 100 -0.29 4.16 -7.79
C ASN A 100 0.83 4.02 -8.83
N GLY A 101 0.75 3.02 -9.71
CA GLY A 101 1.65 2.88 -10.86
C GLY A 101 1.57 4.08 -11.81
N PHE A 102 0.37 4.49 -12.20
CA PHE A 102 0.16 5.69 -13.03
C PHE A 102 0.60 6.97 -12.33
N LEU A 103 0.31 7.11 -11.04
CA LEU A 103 0.78 8.25 -10.26
C LEU A 103 2.31 8.33 -10.28
N ALA A 104 2.99 7.20 -10.06
CA ALA A 104 4.45 7.13 -10.11
C ALA A 104 4.99 7.53 -11.49
N GLU A 105 4.40 7.03 -12.59
CA GLU A 105 4.78 7.40 -13.96
C GLU A 105 4.62 8.90 -14.19
N LYS A 106 3.49 9.47 -13.81
CA LYS A 106 3.23 10.90 -13.97
C LYS A 106 4.17 11.76 -13.14
N VAL A 107 4.47 11.37 -11.91
CA VAL A 107 5.44 12.05 -11.05
C VAL A 107 6.85 11.96 -11.64
N GLU A 108 7.23 10.81 -12.18
CA GLU A 108 8.54 10.63 -12.84
C GLU A 108 8.70 11.53 -14.05
N THR A 109 7.67 11.63 -14.90
CA THR A 109 7.63 12.52 -16.06
C THR A 109 7.80 13.99 -15.64
N VAL A 110 7.04 14.42 -14.63
CA VAL A 110 7.15 15.79 -14.11
C VAL A 110 8.54 16.05 -13.51
N ALA A 111 9.08 15.09 -12.75
CA ALA A 111 10.39 15.21 -12.11
C ALA A 111 11.55 15.24 -13.12
N ARG A 112 11.40 14.57 -14.27
CA ARG A 112 12.37 14.59 -15.38
C ARG A 112 12.23 15.82 -16.28
N GLY A 113 11.16 16.59 -16.17
CA GLY A 113 10.85 17.72 -17.05
C GLY A 113 10.37 17.28 -18.44
N GLU A 114 9.87 16.07 -18.56
CA GLU A 114 9.33 15.50 -19.79
C GLU A 114 7.84 15.83 -19.88
N ASP A 115 7.39 16.48 -20.96
CA ASP A 115 5.99 16.93 -21.11
C ASP A 115 5.09 15.89 -21.81
N THR A 116 5.53 14.62 -21.86
CA THR A 116 4.95 13.57 -22.72
C THR A 116 4.27 12.44 -21.95
N SER A 117 3.60 12.72 -20.83
CA SER A 117 2.78 11.66 -20.22
C SER A 117 1.58 11.34 -21.10
N PRO A 118 1.35 10.08 -21.45
CA PRO A 118 0.13 9.69 -22.15
C PRO A 118 -1.11 10.06 -21.32
N PRO A 119 -2.23 10.36 -21.98
CA PRO A 119 -3.49 10.60 -21.28
C PRO A 119 -3.91 9.31 -20.55
N PHE A 120 -4.58 9.47 -19.40
CA PHE A 120 -5.11 8.33 -18.64
C PHE A 120 -6.01 7.45 -19.51
N SER A 121 -5.75 6.15 -19.51
CA SER A 121 -6.52 5.15 -20.26
C SER A 121 -6.94 4.00 -19.37
N TRP A 122 -8.25 3.71 -19.35
CA TRP A 122 -8.79 2.54 -18.65
C TRP A 122 -8.28 1.22 -19.22
N ALA A 123 -8.03 1.15 -20.53
CA ALA A 123 -7.49 -0.03 -21.18
C ALA A 123 -6.05 -0.32 -20.70
N GLU A 124 -5.22 0.71 -20.57
CA GLU A 124 -3.86 0.57 -20.04
C GLU A 124 -3.87 0.16 -18.56
N LEU A 125 -4.79 0.73 -17.76
CA LEU A 125 -4.96 0.35 -16.37
C LEU A 125 -5.27 -1.14 -16.23
N LEU A 126 -6.21 -1.65 -17.02
CA LEU A 126 -6.57 -3.07 -17.01
C LEU A 126 -5.41 -3.95 -17.52
N ALA A 127 -4.68 -3.51 -18.53
CA ALA A 127 -3.52 -4.22 -19.05
C ALA A 127 -2.36 -4.32 -18.04
N MET A 128 -2.24 -3.36 -17.13
CA MET A 128 -1.23 -3.38 -16.05
C MET A 128 -1.58 -4.35 -14.92
N LEU A 129 -2.86 -4.70 -14.72
CA LEU A 129 -3.32 -5.53 -13.59
C LEU A 129 -2.51 -6.82 -13.38
N PRO A 130 -2.29 -7.69 -14.40
CA PRO A 130 -1.57 -8.95 -14.18
C PRO A 130 -0.13 -8.73 -13.67
N ARG A 131 0.57 -7.73 -14.22
CA ARG A 131 1.91 -7.36 -13.80
C ARG A 131 1.93 -6.83 -12.38
N THR A 132 1.02 -5.93 -12.06
CA THR A 132 0.89 -5.33 -10.72
C THR A 132 0.55 -6.39 -9.68
N LEU A 133 -0.40 -7.29 -9.96
CA LEU A 133 -0.72 -8.41 -9.06
C LEU A 133 0.48 -9.34 -8.84
N GLY A 134 1.25 -9.61 -9.89
CA GLY A 134 2.49 -10.39 -9.79
C GLY A 134 3.53 -9.71 -8.88
N ARG A 135 3.62 -8.38 -8.91
CA ARG A 135 4.49 -7.59 -8.01
C ARG A 135 3.99 -7.62 -6.57
N GLU A 136 2.68 -7.44 -6.36
CA GLU A 136 2.08 -7.55 -5.02
C GLU A 136 2.29 -8.95 -4.42
N ALA A 137 2.12 -10.01 -5.21
CA ALA A 137 2.39 -11.37 -4.77
C ALA A 137 3.87 -11.57 -4.36
N ARG A 138 4.82 -10.98 -5.07
CA ARG A 138 6.27 -11.02 -4.71
C ARG A 138 6.54 -10.26 -3.43
N LYS A 139 5.92 -9.10 -3.22
CA LYS A 139 6.01 -8.36 -1.95
C LYS A 139 5.49 -9.19 -0.80
N LEU A 140 4.35 -9.84 -0.97
CA LEU A 140 3.77 -10.73 0.04
C LEU A 140 4.68 -11.95 0.31
N ALA A 141 5.22 -12.57 -0.72
CA ALA A 141 6.17 -13.68 -0.59
C ALA A 141 7.48 -13.27 0.12
N TYR A 142 7.90 -12.03 -0.02
CA TYR A 142 9.03 -11.47 0.71
C TYR A 142 8.67 -11.14 2.17
N PHE A 143 7.50 -10.55 2.40
CA PHE A 143 7.00 -10.12 3.70
C PHE A 143 6.63 -11.30 4.60
N ALA A 144 5.78 -12.23 4.12
CA ALA A 144 5.13 -13.23 4.96
C ALA A 144 6.10 -14.13 5.74
N PRO A 145 7.16 -14.73 5.16
CA PRO A 145 8.09 -15.57 5.92
C PRO A 145 8.87 -14.79 6.97
N ARG A 146 9.19 -13.52 6.72
CA ARG A 146 9.90 -12.65 7.68
C ARG A 146 9.01 -12.22 8.82
N ALA A 147 7.77 -11.86 8.51
CA ALA A 147 6.75 -11.54 9.50
C ALA A 147 6.46 -12.76 10.39
N LEU A 148 6.33 -13.95 9.78
CA LEU A 148 6.15 -15.20 10.54
C LEU A 148 7.35 -15.49 11.45
N ALA A 149 8.57 -15.32 10.95
CA ALA A 149 9.77 -15.49 11.77
C ALA A 149 9.79 -14.51 12.95
N LEU A 150 9.49 -13.23 12.73
CA LEU A 150 9.39 -12.23 13.80
C LEU A 150 8.25 -12.56 14.77
N LEU A 151 7.12 -13.06 14.28
CA LEU A 151 6.01 -13.50 15.12
C LEU A 151 6.44 -14.66 16.04
N ILE A 152 7.13 -15.67 15.50
CA ILE A 152 7.66 -16.79 16.29
C ILE A 152 8.66 -16.28 17.33
N LEU A 153 9.59 -15.40 16.96
CA LEU A 153 10.55 -14.80 17.87
C LEU A 153 9.87 -14.02 19.01
N SER A 154 8.70 -13.43 18.75
CA SER A 154 7.93 -12.70 19.77
C SER A 154 7.39 -13.59 20.89
N PHE A 155 7.30 -14.91 20.67
CA PHE A 155 6.86 -15.87 21.70
C PHE A 155 8.03 -16.52 22.47
N ILE A 156 9.29 -16.30 22.06
CA ILE A 156 10.43 -16.90 22.76
C ILE A 156 10.84 -15.99 23.93
N PRO A 157 10.80 -16.50 25.19
CA PRO A 157 11.23 -15.73 26.35
C PRO A 157 12.64 -15.16 26.16
N VAL A 158 12.90 -13.98 26.70
CA VAL A 158 14.14 -13.18 26.55
C VAL A 158 14.31 -12.58 25.16
N ILE A 159 14.11 -13.36 24.08
CA ILE A 159 14.21 -12.86 22.69
C ILE A 159 13.06 -11.89 22.38
N ASN A 160 11.88 -12.07 22.98
CA ASN A 160 10.74 -11.19 22.82
C ASN A 160 11.01 -9.73 23.19
N LEU A 161 12.01 -9.45 24.03
CA LEU A 161 12.46 -8.08 24.34
C LEU A 161 12.96 -7.33 23.10
N ALA A 162 13.51 -8.06 22.14
CA ALA A 162 13.97 -7.50 20.86
C ALA A 162 12.85 -7.47 19.80
N ALA A 163 11.71 -8.11 20.04
CA ALA A 163 10.67 -8.24 19.03
C ALA A 163 10.10 -6.87 18.59
N ALA A 164 9.79 -5.98 19.53
CA ALA A 164 9.23 -4.66 19.21
C ALA A 164 10.14 -3.81 18.31
N PRO A 165 11.44 -3.60 18.64
CA PRO A 165 12.33 -2.87 17.75
C PRO A 165 12.56 -3.59 16.41
N LEU A 166 12.57 -4.91 16.37
CA LEU A 166 12.68 -5.67 15.11
C LEU A 166 11.44 -5.50 14.22
N TRP A 167 10.23 -5.53 14.79
CA TRP A 167 8.99 -5.23 14.07
C TRP A 167 8.99 -3.81 13.52
N LEU A 168 9.45 -2.83 14.31
CA LEU A 168 9.54 -1.44 13.87
C LEU A 168 10.52 -1.31 12.69
N LEU A 169 11.72 -1.85 12.79
CA LEU A 169 12.71 -1.80 11.71
C LEU A 169 12.24 -2.53 10.46
N PHE A 170 11.59 -3.67 10.64
CA PHE A 170 11.00 -4.42 9.53
C PHE A 170 9.89 -3.63 8.85
N GLY A 171 8.98 -3.02 9.62
CA GLY A 171 7.92 -2.18 9.09
C GLY A 171 8.46 -0.97 8.32
N ILE A 172 9.46 -0.28 8.88
CA ILE A 172 10.16 0.83 8.22
C ILE A 172 10.77 0.39 6.88
N TRP A 173 11.49 -0.74 6.89
CA TRP A 173 12.07 -1.29 5.66
C TRP A 173 11.01 -1.63 4.61
N MET A 174 9.91 -2.25 5.05
CA MET A 174 8.81 -2.63 4.16
C MET A 174 8.11 -1.42 3.55
N MET A 175 8.04 -0.26 4.23
CA MET A 175 7.52 0.98 3.62
C MET A 175 8.39 1.43 2.45
N ALA A 176 9.72 1.40 2.59
CA ALA A 176 10.61 1.71 1.47
C ALA A 176 10.43 0.73 0.30
N VAL A 177 10.37 -0.58 0.59
CA VAL A 177 10.13 -1.62 -0.44
C VAL A 177 8.80 -1.41 -1.14
N GLN A 178 7.72 -1.15 -0.37
CA GLN A 178 6.36 -0.99 -0.90
C GLN A 178 6.26 0.15 -1.91
N TYR A 179 6.82 1.31 -1.58
CA TYR A 179 6.62 2.52 -2.38
C TYR A 179 7.64 2.69 -3.50
N ILE A 180 8.88 2.24 -3.32
CA ILE A 180 9.89 2.22 -4.40
C ILE A 180 9.56 1.19 -5.48
N ASP A 181 8.78 0.18 -5.15
CA ASP A 181 8.35 -0.82 -6.12
C ASP A 181 7.59 -0.21 -7.31
N TYR A 182 6.80 0.86 -7.12
CA TYR A 182 6.03 1.49 -8.19
C TYR A 182 6.91 2.10 -9.30
N PRO A 183 7.83 3.04 -9.02
CA PRO A 183 8.73 3.54 -10.06
C PRO A 183 9.68 2.46 -10.59
N ALA A 184 10.13 1.51 -9.76
CA ALA A 184 10.97 0.41 -10.22
C ALA A 184 10.25 -0.50 -11.21
N ASP A 185 8.97 -0.82 -10.96
CA ASP A 185 8.16 -1.62 -11.87
C ASP A 185 7.86 -0.89 -13.18
N ASN A 186 7.52 0.40 -13.14
CA ASN A 186 7.30 1.22 -14.32
C ASN A 186 8.55 1.23 -15.22
N ASN A 187 9.73 1.25 -14.62
CA ASN A 187 11.02 1.18 -15.31
C ASN A 187 11.47 -0.26 -15.62
N LYS A 188 10.58 -1.26 -15.50
CA LYS A 188 10.85 -2.68 -15.81
C LYS A 188 12.06 -3.25 -15.04
N MET A 189 12.36 -2.70 -13.88
CA MET A 189 13.42 -3.21 -13.02
C MET A 189 12.97 -4.53 -12.37
N SER A 190 13.84 -5.52 -12.37
CA SER A 190 13.56 -6.78 -11.71
C SER A 190 13.49 -6.60 -10.19
N TRP A 191 12.79 -7.50 -9.52
CA TRP A 191 12.71 -7.51 -8.04
C TRP A 191 14.08 -7.55 -7.38
N ALA A 192 14.98 -8.38 -7.90
CA ALA A 192 16.32 -8.54 -7.35
C ALA A 192 17.16 -7.26 -7.49
N GLU A 193 17.09 -6.60 -8.64
CA GLU A 193 17.77 -5.33 -8.90
C GLU A 193 17.25 -4.22 -8.00
N MET A 194 15.91 -4.10 -7.84
CA MET A 194 15.31 -3.14 -6.94
C MET A 194 15.75 -3.35 -5.49
N MET A 195 15.74 -4.59 -5.02
CA MET A 195 16.21 -4.91 -3.68
C MET A 195 17.71 -4.62 -3.48
N ALA A 196 18.53 -4.82 -4.50
CA ALA A 196 19.96 -4.45 -4.47
C ALA A 196 20.12 -2.93 -4.44
N TRP A 197 19.35 -2.20 -5.23
CA TRP A 197 19.34 -0.73 -5.26
C TRP A 197 18.95 -0.13 -3.90
N LEU A 198 17.90 -0.65 -3.23
CA LEU A 198 17.48 -0.25 -1.88
C LEU A 198 18.57 -0.53 -0.84
N ARG A 199 19.24 -1.68 -0.91
CA ARG A 199 20.31 -2.05 0.03
C ARG A 199 21.55 -1.17 -0.13
N GLN A 200 21.90 -0.78 -1.35
CA GLN A 200 22.99 0.17 -1.62
C GLN A 200 22.72 1.55 -1.00
N ARG A 201 21.43 1.93 -0.93
CA ARG A 201 20.93 3.21 -0.37
C ARG A 201 20.20 3.01 0.95
N ARG A 202 20.64 2.04 1.75
CA ARG A 202 19.91 1.60 2.95
C ARG A 202 19.52 2.71 3.90
N TRP A 203 20.36 3.72 4.09
CA TRP A 203 20.10 4.80 5.04
C TRP A 203 19.02 5.76 4.51
N GLN A 204 19.07 6.11 3.23
CA GLN A 204 18.01 6.90 2.60
C GLN A 204 16.69 6.11 2.55
N SER A 205 16.76 4.82 2.20
CA SER A 205 15.60 3.93 2.18
C SER A 205 14.95 3.80 3.56
N LEU A 206 15.74 3.61 4.61
CA LEU A 206 15.24 3.57 5.99
C LEU A 206 14.71 4.92 6.44
N SER A 207 15.36 6.03 6.09
CA SER A 207 14.90 7.39 6.41
C SER A 207 13.55 7.69 5.76
N PHE A 208 13.38 7.32 4.47
CA PHE A 208 12.12 7.47 3.75
C PHE A 208 11.03 6.55 4.33
N GLY A 209 11.39 5.28 4.57
CA GLY A 209 10.48 4.30 5.17
C GLY A 209 10.02 4.72 6.57
N ALA A 210 10.91 5.25 7.41
CA ALA A 210 10.60 5.74 8.76
C ALA A 210 9.63 6.93 8.71
N ALA A 211 9.88 7.89 7.83
CA ALA A 211 8.99 9.03 7.64
C ALA A 211 7.59 8.59 7.19
N THR A 212 7.53 7.68 6.23
CA THR A 212 6.26 7.13 5.72
C THR A 212 5.54 6.30 6.78
N TYR A 213 6.26 5.43 7.50
CA TYR A 213 5.70 4.63 8.57
C TYR A 213 5.09 5.50 9.67
N ALA A 214 5.83 6.51 10.14
CA ALA A 214 5.36 7.45 11.16
C ALA A 214 4.13 8.25 10.69
N ALA A 215 4.12 8.69 9.43
CA ALA A 215 2.98 9.44 8.88
C ALA A 215 1.72 8.57 8.74
N LEU A 216 1.86 7.28 8.41
CA LEU A 216 0.74 6.33 8.30
C LEU A 216 0.11 5.97 9.66
N LEU A 217 0.80 6.23 10.78
CA LEU A 217 0.24 6.05 12.12
C LEU A 217 -0.86 7.09 12.45
N VAL A 218 -0.95 8.17 11.66
CA VAL A 218 -1.98 9.20 11.84
C VAL A 218 -3.19 8.87 10.95
N PRO A 219 -4.32 8.36 11.50
CA PRO A 219 -5.42 7.79 10.71
C PRO A 219 -6.01 8.75 9.66
N VAL A 220 -6.17 10.03 10.03
CA VAL A 220 -6.76 11.05 9.14
C VAL A 220 -5.85 11.35 7.95
N LEU A 221 -4.52 11.29 8.15
CA LEU A 221 -3.54 11.52 7.09
C LEU A 221 -3.36 10.32 6.17
N ASN A 222 -3.73 9.12 6.61
CA ASN A 222 -3.46 7.86 5.90
C ASN A 222 -3.95 7.90 4.45
N LEU A 223 -5.12 8.50 4.20
CA LEU A 223 -5.70 8.63 2.86
C LEU A 223 -4.80 9.43 1.89
N LEU A 224 -4.11 10.45 2.39
CA LEU A 224 -3.22 11.30 1.60
C LEU A 224 -1.77 10.81 1.63
N ILE A 225 -1.36 10.17 2.71
CA ILE A 225 0.02 9.70 2.88
C ILE A 225 0.37 8.58 1.90
N MET A 226 -0.57 7.69 1.57
CA MET A 226 -0.32 6.64 0.58
C MET A 226 0.09 7.22 -0.79
N PRO A 227 -0.70 8.07 -1.46
CA PRO A 227 -0.30 8.67 -2.72
C PRO A 227 0.90 9.63 -2.57
N ALA A 228 1.04 10.33 -1.42
CA ALA A 228 2.21 11.15 -1.14
C ALA A 228 3.50 10.33 -1.06
N ALA A 229 3.43 9.14 -0.47
CA ALA A 229 4.55 8.21 -0.39
C ALA A 229 4.91 7.64 -1.77
N VAL A 230 3.94 7.35 -2.64
CA VAL A 230 4.20 6.97 -4.04
C VAL A 230 4.94 8.10 -4.76
N ALA A 231 4.45 9.33 -4.67
CA ALA A 231 5.08 10.49 -5.29
C ALA A 231 6.48 10.76 -4.71
N GLY A 232 6.63 10.70 -3.38
CA GLY A 232 7.91 10.88 -2.69
C GLY A 232 8.92 9.79 -3.03
N ALA A 233 8.49 8.53 -3.12
CA ALA A 233 9.32 7.41 -3.55
C ALA A 233 9.80 7.56 -5.00
N THR A 234 8.93 8.08 -5.86
CA THR A 234 9.29 8.35 -7.26
C THR A 234 10.32 9.47 -7.37
N LEU A 235 10.16 10.55 -6.58
CA LEU A 235 11.20 11.59 -6.49
C LEU A 235 12.53 11.04 -5.97
N PHE A 236 12.50 10.20 -4.92
CA PHE A 236 13.69 9.53 -4.41
C PHE A 236 14.33 8.66 -5.48
N TRP A 237 13.52 7.90 -6.22
CA TRP A 237 13.97 7.10 -7.36
C TRP A 237 14.68 7.93 -8.43
N VAL A 238 14.08 9.03 -8.88
CA VAL A 238 14.64 9.90 -9.93
C VAL A 238 15.94 10.56 -9.48
N HIS A 239 15.96 11.09 -8.25
CA HIS A 239 17.13 11.81 -7.73
C HIS A 239 18.34 10.91 -7.45
N GLU A 240 18.10 9.68 -7.04
CA GLU A 240 19.15 8.72 -6.69
C GLU A 240 19.54 7.81 -7.86
N GLY A 241 19.19 8.18 -9.09
CA GLY A 241 19.64 7.51 -10.31
C GLY A 241 18.95 6.15 -10.54
N GLY A 242 17.64 6.06 -10.35
CA GLY A 242 16.83 4.96 -10.90
C GLY A 242 17.00 4.89 -12.43
N LYS A 243 16.79 3.70 -13.03
CA LYS A 243 17.06 3.47 -14.47
C LYS A 243 16.52 4.60 -15.35
N GLY A 244 17.40 5.38 -15.92
CA GLY A 244 17.10 6.49 -16.82
C GLY A 244 18.03 7.65 -16.52
N GLN A 245 19.26 7.60 -17.01
CA GLN A 245 20.35 8.57 -16.95
C GLN A 245 20.66 9.20 -15.58
N PRO A 246 21.90 9.16 -15.14
CA PRO A 246 22.30 9.93 -13.98
C PRO A 246 21.97 11.41 -14.27
N VAL A 247 21.24 12.04 -13.35
CA VAL A 247 21.22 13.50 -13.30
C VAL A 247 22.66 13.92 -13.24
N THR A 248 23.18 14.45 -14.35
CA THR A 248 24.55 14.94 -14.44
C THR A 248 24.76 15.94 -13.31
N ARG A 249 25.56 15.53 -12.33
CA ARG A 249 26.07 16.41 -11.30
C ARG A 249 26.96 17.45 -12.02
N GLN A 250 26.42 18.62 -12.30
CA GLN A 250 27.18 19.83 -12.57
C GLN A 250 27.23 20.65 -11.31
#